data_2d2ecdccc8ad078a3693835deb8ecce5
#
_entry.id   2d2ecdccc8ad078a3693835deb8ecce5
#
_cell.length_a   1.000
_cell.length_b   1.000
_cell.length_c   1.000
_cell.angle_alpha   90.00
_cell.angle_beta   90.00
_cell.angle_gamma   90.00
#
_symmetry.space_group_name_H-M   'P 1'
#
loop_
_entity.id
_entity.type
_entity.pdbx_description
1 polymer ?
#
loop_
_entity_poly.entity_id
_entity_poly.type
_entity_poly.pdbx_seq_one_letter_code
_entity_poly.pdbx_strand_id
1 'polypeptide(L)'
;QRRIPTLVFVDEVHRFNKSQQDAFLPHVESGLFIFVGATTENPSFEVNSALLSRSAVYVLESLAPDEVSELIDRALAREFPGMELTPEARKIVIGSADGDARRCLNALEVACGMASDRKMTVIDEDFLRSALPSSLRRFDKGGENFYDQISALHKSVRGSDPDAALYWMCRMLDGGCDPRYIARRLIRMAIEDISLADPRATEVALNAADIYERLGSPEGELALAQAVVYLAVAAKSNAVYKAFNAVRAFVREDGTRPVPMYLRNAPTKLMGDLGYGDGYRYAHDEAGAFAAGEVYLPEGLEGMRWYEPTDRGLEIKIGEKLARLRELNAQAQRSGKARKR
;
A
#
# COMPACT_ATOMS: atom_id res chain seq x y z
N GLN A 1 5.55 -45.06 24.26
CA GLN A 1 6.23 -44.20 23.24
C GLN A 1 6.43 -42.83 23.86
N ARG A 2 7.68 -42.34 23.91
CA ARG A 2 7.95 -40.94 24.30
C ARG A 2 7.34 -40.02 23.22
N ARG A 3 6.33 -39.23 23.57
CA ARG A 3 5.81 -38.18 22.69
C ARG A 3 6.88 -37.10 22.57
N ILE A 4 7.61 -37.09 21.47
CA ILE A 4 8.53 -36.01 21.15
C ILE A 4 7.67 -34.87 20.55
N PRO A 5 7.67 -33.68 21.14
CA PRO A 5 6.94 -32.56 20.57
C PRO A 5 7.50 -32.21 19.18
N THR A 6 6.64 -32.08 18.17
CA THR A 6 7.04 -31.73 16.83
C THR A 6 6.89 -30.19 16.67
N LEU A 7 7.91 -29.55 16.15
CA LEU A 7 7.85 -28.15 15.74
C LEU A 7 7.74 -28.09 14.22
N VAL A 8 6.74 -27.36 13.72
CA VAL A 8 6.53 -27.11 12.30
C VAL A 8 6.89 -25.64 12.04
N PHE A 9 7.99 -25.43 11.33
CA PHE A 9 8.43 -24.11 10.90
C PHE A 9 7.98 -23.87 9.46
N VAL A 10 7.23 -22.78 9.23
CA VAL A 10 6.71 -22.35 7.91
C VAL A 10 7.31 -21.01 7.57
N ASP A 11 8.29 -21.01 6.67
CA ASP A 11 8.89 -19.80 6.15
C ASP A 11 7.95 -19.15 5.12
N GLU A 12 7.92 -17.81 5.07
CA GLU A 12 7.10 -17.01 4.17
C GLU A 12 5.61 -17.44 4.21
N VAL A 13 5.05 -17.56 5.41
CA VAL A 13 3.68 -18.05 5.62
C VAL A 13 2.62 -17.24 4.86
N HIS A 14 2.89 -15.98 4.52
CA HIS A 14 2.04 -15.12 3.71
C HIS A 14 1.85 -15.63 2.26
N ARG A 15 2.74 -16.49 1.75
CA ARG A 15 2.60 -17.11 0.42
C ARG A 15 1.53 -18.18 0.36
N PHE A 16 1.11 -18.69 1.50
CA PHE A 16 -0.01 -19.62 1.59
C PHE A 16 -1.34 -18.85 1.48
N ASN A 17 -2.25 -19.32 0.63
CA ASN A 17 -3.59 -18.77 0.58
C ASN A 17 -4.37 -19.07 1.87
N LYS A 18 -5.51 -18.39 2.06
CA LYS A 18 -6.30 -18.52 3.29
C LYS A 18 -6.71 -19.96 3.61
N SER A 19 -7.12 -20.73 2.59
CA SER A 19 -7.50 -22.15 2.78
C SER A 19 -6.32 -23.03 3.20
N GLN A 20 -5.13 -22.74 2.68
CA GLN A 20 -3.89 -23.45 3.08
C GLN A 20 -3.48 -23.08 4.51
N GLN A 21 -3.65 -21.82 4.89
CA GLN A 21 -3.41 -21.40 6.28
C GLN A 21 -4.44 -22.00 7.23
N ASP A 22 -5.71 -22.13 6.83
CA ASP A 22 -6.76 -22.78 7.61
C ASP A 22 -6.47 -24.26 7.88
N ALA A 23 -5.74 -24.95 6.99
CA ALA A 23 -5.35 -26.34 7.20
C ALA A 23 -4.46 -26.57 8.42
N PHE A 24 -3.75 -25.54 8.91
CA PHE A 24 -2.96 -25.64 10.15
C PHE A 24 -3.82 -25.57 11.41
N LEU A 25 -4.99 -24.93 11.37
CA LEU A 25 -5.81 -24.63 12.55
C LEU A 25 -6.19 -25.87 13.39
N PRO A 26 -6.73 -26.97 12.81
CA PRO A 26 -7.11 -28.14 13.60
C PRO A 26 -5.92 -28.77 14.35
N HIS A 27 -4.72 -28.69 13.78
CA HIS A 27 -3.51 -29.27 14.30
C HIS A 27 -2.88 -28.38 15.37
N VAL A 28 -2.94 -27.07 15.21
CA VAL A 28 -2.52 -26.10 16.23
C VAL A 28 -3.45 -26.16 17.45
N GLU A 29 -4.77 -26.21 17.21
CA GLU A 29 -5.78 -26.31 18.28
C GLU A 29 -5.69 -27.62 19.07
N SER A 30 -5.42 -28.72 18.42
CA SER A 30 -5.24 -30.03 19.08
C SER A 30 -3.89 -30.17 19.78
N GLY A 31 -2.95 -29.22 19.60
CA GLY A 31 -1.60 -29.31 20.14
C GLY A 31 -0.77 -30.44 19.53
N LEU A 32 -1.11 -30.87 18.31
CA LEU A 32 -0.40 -31.93 17.61
C LEU A 32 1.06 -31.54 17.35
N PHE A 33 1.29 -30.26 17.02
CA PHE A 33 2.61 -29.68 16.85
C PHE A 33 2.66 -28.22 17.33
N ILE A 34 3.87 -27.72 17.54
CA ILE A 34 4.14 -26.30 17.79
C ILE A 34 4.31 -25.64 16.43
N PHE A 35 3.47 -24.66 16.13
CA PHE A 35 3.55 -23.90 14.88
C PHE A 35 4.43 -22.67 15.04
N VAL A 36 5.38 -22.49 14.12
CA VAL A 36 6.20 -21.27 13.99
C VAL A 36 6.12 -20.79 12.56
N GLY A 37 5.45 -19.68 12.33
CA GLY A 37 5.36 -19.01 11.03
C GLY A 37 6.31 -17.83 10.96
N ALA A 38 7.09 -17.71 9.88
CA ALA A 38 7.88 -16.52 9.56
C ALA A 38 7.28 -15.80 8.38
N THR A 39 7.32 -14.46 8.40
CA THR A 39 6.85 -13.61 7.31
C THR A 39 7.59 -12.29 7.29
N THR A 40 7.88 -11.77 6.10
CA THR A 40 8.39 -10.41 5.86
C THR A 40 7.28 -9.37 5.72
N GLU A 41 6.01 -9.81 5.66
CA GLU A 41 4.85 -8.94 5.52
C GLU A 41 4.15 -8.74 6.86
N ASN A 42 3.34 -7.68 6.95
CA ASN A 42 2.59 -7.40 8.17
C ASN A 42 1.56 -8.54 8.43
N PRO A 43 1.73 -9.31 9.53
CA PRO A 43 0.90 -10.48 9.78
C PRO A 43 -0.59 -10.14 9.97
N SER A 44 -0.92 -8.92 10.36
CA SER A 44 -2.33 -8.49 10.53
C SER A 44 -3.10 -8.41 9.20
N PHE A 45 -2.41 -8.31 8.06
CA PHE A 45 -3.03 -8.27 6.73
C PHE A 45 -2.94 -9.60 5.99
N GLU A 46 -1.84 -10.32 6.18
CA GLU A 46 -1.48 -11.48 5.36
C GLU A 46 -1.75 -12.82 6.04
N VAL A 47 -1.75 -12.86 7.38
CA VAL A 47 -2.04 -14.09 8.11
C VAL A 47 -3.53 -14.14 8.49
N ASN A 48 -4.13 -15.32 8.32
CA ASN A 48 -5.52 -15.55 8.72
C ASN A 48 -5.73 -15.19 10.20
N SER A 49 -6.77 -14.42 10.46
CA SER A 49 -7.10 -13.94 11.81
C SER A 49 -7.27 -15.07 12.84
N ALA A 50 -7.80 -16.23 12.41
CA ALA A 50 -7.96 -17.39 13.27
C ALA A 50 -6.61 -18.00 13.68
N LEU A 51 -5.62 -18.06 12.79
CA LEU A 51 -4.28 -18.52 13.08
C LEU A 51 -3.52 -17.48 13.93
N LEU A 52 -3.66 -16.20 13.57
CA LEU A 52 -3.02 -15.10 14.29
C LEU A 52 -3.51 -15.00 15.76
N SER A 53 -4.81 -15.20 16.00
CA SER A 53 -5.38 -15.16 17.35
C SER A 53 -4.87 -16.29 18.30
N ARG A 54 -4.25 -17.33 17.72
CA ARG A 54 -3.69 -18.47 18.44
C ARG A 54 -2.16 -18.48 18.47
N SER A 55 -1.54 -17.42 17.96
CA SER A 55 -0.09 -17.27 17.85
C SER A 55 0.38 -16.02 18.59
N ALA A 56 1.55 -16.11 19.23
CA ALA A 56 2.26 -14.92 19.70
C ALA A 56 3.05 -14.32 18.54
N VAL A 57 2.97 -13.01 18.37
CA VAL A 57 3.71 -12.27 17.33
C VAL A 57 4.98 -11.69 17.95
N TYR A 58 6.12 -12.02 17.34
CA TYR A 58 7.43 -11.48 17.68
C TYR A 58 7.94 -10.70 16.48
N VAL A 59 8.22 -9.42 16.67
CA VAL A 59 8.83 -8.58 15.65
C VAL A 59 10.35 -8.73 15.75
N LEU A 60 10.99 -9.09 14.64
CA LEU A 60 12.44 -9.13 14.52
C LEU A 60 12.91 -7.78 13.96
N GLU A 61 13.80 -7.13 14.67
CA GLU A 61 14.42 -5.88 14.24
C GLU A 61 15.68 -6.15 13.41
N SER A 62 16.07 -5.18 12.57
CA SER A 62 17.34 -5.22 11.87
C SER A 62 18.50 -5.24 12.88
N LEU A 63 19.58 -5.96 12.55
CA LEU A 63 20.75 -6.00 13.40
C LEU A 63 21.40 -4.62 13.53
N ALA A 64 21.76 -4.25 14.76
CA ALA A 64 22.52 -3.05 15.00
C ALA A 64 23.97 -3.16 14.43
N PRO A 65 24.66 -2.04 14.16
CA PRO A 65 26.01 -2.06 13.58
C PRO A 65 27.03 -2.87 14.41
N ASP A 66 26.91 -2.86 15.72
CA ASP A 66 27.74 -3.65 16.64
C ASP A 66 27.42 -5.15 16.57
N GLU A 67 26.17 -5.54 16.43
CA GLU A 67 25.74 -6.93 16.22
C GLU A 67 26.21 -7.46 14.86
N VAL A 68 26.16 -6.63 13.79
CA VAL A 68 26.73 -6.95 12.47
C VAL A 68 28.26 -7.11 12.59
N SER A 69 28.94 -6.26 13.37
CA SER A 69 30.38 -6.38 13.60
C SER A 69 30.74 -7.68 14.31
N GLU A 70 29.96 -8.09 15.33
CA GLU A 70 30.14 -9.39 15.98
C GLU A 70 29.93 -10.56 15.01
N LEU A 71 28.92 -10.46 14.15
CA LEU A 71 28.67 -11.45 13.10
C LEU A 71 29.86 -11.60 12.15
N ILE A 72 30.48 -10.47 11.75
CA ILE A 72 31.70 -10.45 10.94
C ILE A 72 32.82 -11.20 11.64
N ASP A 73 33.09 -10.92 12.92
CA ASP A 73 34.16 -11.57 13.68
C ASP A 73 33.94 -13.08 13.77
N ARG A 74 32.73 -13.51 14.04
CA ARG A 74 32.36 -14.93 14.09
C ARG A 74 32.52 -15.63 12.75
N ALA A 75 32.13 -14.96 11.65
CA ALA A 75 32.23 -15.50 10.30
C ALA A 75 33.72 -15.64 9.87
N LEU A 76 34.53 -14.62 10.12
CA LEU A 76 35.96 -14.65 9.80
C LEU A 76 36.66 -15.74 10.59
N ALA A 77 36.43 -15.82 11.89
CA ALA A 77 37.09 -16.85 12.74
C ALA A 77 36.74 -18.28 12.32
N ARG A 78 35.50 -18.51 11.85
CA ARG A 78 35.03 -19.86 11.55
C ARG A 78 35.31 -20.28 10.10
N GLU A 79 35.00 -19.40 9.13
CA GLU A 79 35.01 -19.79 7.72
C GLU A 79 36.26 -19.27 6.96
N PHE A 80 36.91 -18.21 7.48
CA PHE A 80 38.04 -17.57 6.83
C PHE A 80 39.20 -17.32 7.83
N PRO A 81 39.73 -18.36 8.50
CA PRO A 81 40.76 -18.21 9.53
C PRO A 81 42.01 -17.54 8.94
N GLY A 82 42.51 -16.50 9.60
CA GLY A 82 43.66 -15.73 9.15
C GLY A 82 43.36 -14.57 8.17
N MET A 83 42.11 -14.37 7.84
CA MET A 83 41.67 -13.15 7.11
C MET A 83 41.32 -12.04 8.10
N GLU A 84 41.71 -10.82 7.76
CA GLU A 84 41.40 -9.63 8.53
C GLU A 84 40.81 -8.53 7.64
N LEU A 85 39.86 -7.76 8.18
CA LEU A 85 39.37 -6.53 7.54
C LEU A 85 39.98 -5.32 8.25
N THR A 86 40.42 -4.34 7.44
CA THR A 86 40.74 -3.02 8.03
C THR A 86 39.51 -2.38 8.65
N PRO A 87 39.65 -1.45 9.60
CA PRO A 87 38.50 -0.75 10.19
C PRO A 87 37.61 -0.06 9.15
N GLU A 88 38.19 0.47 8.07
CA GLU A 88 37.50 1.12 6.97
C GLU A 88 36.71 0.11 6.13
N ALA A 89 37.32 -1.01 5.77
CA ALA A 89 36.66 -2.10 5.06
C ALA A 89 35.51 -2.67 5.89
N ARG A 90 35.71 -2.86 7.20
CA ARG A 90 34.65 -3.31 8.12
C ARG A 90 33.44 -2.38 8.11
N LYS A 91 33.63 -1.05 8.17
CA LYS A 91 32.55 -0.06 8.07
C LYS A 91 31.77 -0.17 6.77
N ILE A 92 32.45 -0.46 5.67
CA ILE A 92 31.79 -0.66 4.37
C ILE A 92 30.91 -1.92 4.38
N VAL A 93 31.40 -3.03 4.93
CA VAL A 93 30.60 -4.27 5.06
C VAL A 93 29.38 -4.04 5.94
N ILE A 94 29.55 -3.40 7.12
CA ILE A 94 28.45 -3.07 8.02
C ILE A 94 27.43 -2.18 7.31
N GLY A 95 27.88 -1.11 6.65
CA GLY A 95 27.00 -0.20 5.92
C GLY A 95 26.29 -0.85 4.73
N SER A 96 26.95 -1.80 4.06
CA SER A 96 26.34 -2.54 2.93
C SER A 96 25.36 -3.61 3.39
N ALA A 97 25.55 -4.17 4.58
CA ALA A 97 24.66 -5.16 5.19
C ALA A 97 23.31 -4.54 5.60
N ASP A 98 23.34 -3.27 6.05
CA ASP A 98 22.13 -2.53 6.46
C ASP A 98 21.26 -3.33 7.47
N GLY A 99 21.93 -3.96 8.45
CA GLY A 99 21.29 -4.78 9.47
C GLY A 99 20.85 -6.20 9.03
N ASP A 100 21.14 -6.61 7.80
CA ASP A 100 20.82 -7.95 7.28
C ASP A 100 22.03 -8.89 7.38
N ALA A 101 21.89 -9.94 8.21
CA ALA A 101 22.94 -10.95 8.43
C ALA A 101 23.31 -11.69 7.12
N ARG A 102 22.35 -12.04 6.27
CA ARG A 102 22.59 -12.78 5.02
C ARG A 102 23.39 -11.93 4.04
N ARG A 103 23.05 -10.63 3.93
CA ARG A 103 23.80 -9.68 3.09
C ARG A 103 25.22 -9.49 3.61
N CYS A 104 25.39 -9.38 4.91
CA CYS A 104 26.71 -9.31 5.55
C CYS A 104 27.56 -10.53 5.18
N LEU A 105 27.02 -11.73 5.41
CA LEU A 105 27.74 -12.99 5.15
C LEU A 105 28.07 -13.18 3.66
N ASN A 106 27.13 -12.86 2.76
CA ASN A 106 27.38 -12.92 1.31
C ASN A 106 28.49 -11.94 0.89
N ALA A 107 28.49 -10.72 1.43
CA ALA A 107 29.54 -9.74 1.15
C ALA A 107 30.92 -10.23 1.61
N LEU A 108 31.00 -10.83 2.80
CA LEU A 108 32.21 -11.43 3.33
C LEU A 108 32.68 -12.61 2.48
N GLU A 109 31.78 -13.52 2.12
CA GLU A 109 32.10 -14.70 1.30
C GLU A 109 32.74 -14.28 -0.03
N VAL A 110 32.12 -13.30 -0.73
CA VAL A 110 32.66 -12.79 -1.98
C VAL A 110 34.03 -12.13 -1.79
N ALA A 111 34.15 -11.23 -0.81
CA ALA A 111 35.38 -10.50 -0.54
C ALA A 111 36.53 -11.43 -0.10
N CYS A 112 36.26 -12.34 0.84
CA CYS A 112 37.25 -13.28 1.33
C CYS A 112 37.65 -14.32 0.26
N GLY A 113 36.70 -14.79 -0.56
CA GLY A 113 36.97 -15.69 -1.68
C GLY A 113 37.93 -15.03 -2.69
N MET A 114 37.64 -13.80 -3.13
CA MET A 114 38.51 -13.06 -4.04
C MET A 114 39.89 -12.71 -3.44
N ALA A 115 39.97 -12.44 -2.13
CA ALA A 115 41.23 -12.20 -1.43
C ALA A 115 42.06 -13.47 -1.34
N SER A 116 41.43 -14.61 -1.07
CA SER A 116 42.09 -15.93 -1.07
C SER A 116 42.71 -16.27 -2.41
N ASP A 117 41.99 -16.05 -3.52
CA ASP A 117 42.49 -16.28 -4.87
C ASP A 117 43.74 -15.43 -5.18
N ARG A 118 43.81 -14.23 -4.58
CA ARG A 118 44.98 -13.33 -4.70
C ARG A 118 46.04 -13.53 -3.63
N LYS A 119 45.87 -14.52 -2.76
CA LYS A 119 46.76 -14.82 -1.60
C LYS A 119 46.92 -13.63 -0.67
N MET A 120 45.89 -12.84 -0.50
CA MET A 120 45.82 -11.73 0.46
C MET A 120 45.26 -12.26 1.77
N THR A 121 45.74 -11.74 2.89
CA THR A 121 45.22 -12.03 4.23
C THR A 121 44.54 -10.83 4.86
N VAL A 122 44.74 -9.63 4.31
CA VAL A 122 44.14 -8.39 4.78
C VAL A 122 43.29 -7.78 3.66
N ILE A 123 42.04 -7.48 3.96
CA ILE A 123 41.09 -6.84 3.04
C ILE A 123 40.98 -5.37 3.45
N ASP A 124 41.46 -4.49 2.59
CA ASP A 124 41.34 -3.06 2.75
C ASP A 124 40.13 -2.47 2.02
N GLU A 125 39.92 -1.17 2.16
CA GLU A 125 38.81 -0.44 1.56
C GLU A 125 38.82 -0.51 0.03
N ASP A 126 39.99 -0.29 -0.61
CA ASP A 126 40.10 -0.24 -2.06
C ASP A 126 39.83 -1.59 -2.70
N PHE A 127 40.37 -2.65 -2.10
CA PHE A 127 40.06 -4.01 -2.51
C PHE A 127 38.59 -4.32 -2.36
N LEU A 128 37.99 -4.01 -1.21
CA LEU A 128 36.58 -4.28 -0.94
C LEU A 128 35.67 -3.56 -1.93
N ARG A 129 35.96 -2.28 -2.22
CA ARG A 129 35.21 -1.50 -3.23
C ARG A 129 35.33 -2.10 -4.64
N SER A 130 36.46 -2.71 -4.98
CA SER A 130 36.65 -3.40 -6.26
C SER A 130 35.97 -4.78 -6.30
N ALA A 131 35.89 -5.46 -5.18
CA ALA A 131 35.33 -6.81 -5.06
C ALA A 131 33.80 -6.82 -4.97
N LEU A 132 33.22 -5.80 -4.33
CA LEU A 132 31.78 -5.74 -4.14
C LEU A 132 31.10 -4.94 -5.25
N PRO A 133 30.10 -5.51 -5.97
CA PRO A 133 29.31 -4.78 -6.96
C PRO A 133 28.61 -3.57 -6.33
N SER A 134 28.46 -2.49 -7.13
CA SER A 134 27.66 -1.31 -6.74
C SER A 134 26.23 -1.65 -6.32
N SER A 135 25.75 -2.83 -6.72
CA SER A 135 24.44 -3.37 -6.35
C SER A 135 24.30 -3.85 -4.90
N LEU A 136 25.39 -3.96 -4.13
CA LEU A 136 25.33 -4.30 -2.70
C LEU A 136 24.88 -3.12 -1.81
N ARG A 137 24.78 -1.91 -2.37
CA ARG A 137 24.09 -0.78 -1.72
C ARG A 137 22.56 -0.90 -1.81
N ARG A 138 22.06 -2.03 -2.34
CA ARG A 138 20.63 -2.20 -2.60
C ARG A 138 19.83 -2.46 -1.34
N PHE A 139 18.76 -1.74 -1.26
CA PHE A 139 17.65 -1.85 -0.33
C PHE A 139 17.21 -3.29 -0.03
N ASP A 140 16.88 -3.51 1.23
CA ASP A 140 16.05 -4.63 1.65
C ASP A 140 14.64 -4.48 1.05
N LYS A 141 14.27 -5.41 0.16
CA LYS A 141 12.92 -5.49 -0.37
C LYS A 141 11.99 -5.97 0.75
N GLY A 142 11.40 -5.03 1.50
CA GLY A 142 10.39 -5.34 2.52
C GLY A 142 10.80 -4.99 3.95
N GLY A 143 12.00 -4.42 4.21
CA GLY A 143 12.41 -3.95 5.52
C GLY A 143 11.76 -2.64 5.95
N GLU A 144 11.86 -2.29 7.23
CA GLU A 144 11.30 -1.09 7.83
C GLU A 144 11.72 0.19 7.09
N ASN A 145 12.99 0.28 6.68
CA ASN A 145 13.53 1.38 5.86
C ASN A 145 12.80 1.56 4.51
N PHE A 146 12.34 0.48 3.90
CA PHE A 146 11.58 0.54 2.65
C PHE A 146 10.19 1.16 2.87
N TYR A 147 9.49 0.75 3.94
CA TYR A 147 8.19 1.33 4.32
C TYR A 147 8.33 2.78 4.74
N ASP A 148 9.42 3.16 5.39
CA ASP A 148 9.69 4.53 5.78
C ASP A 148 9.90 5.43 4.56
N GLN A 149 10.63 4.97 3.56
CA GLN A 149 10.91 5.76 2.36
C GLN A 149 9.68 5.91 1.46
N ILE A 150 8.88 4.85 1.26
CA ILE A 150 7.63 5.00 0.53
C ILE A 150 6.64 5.89 1.30
N SER A 151 6.67 5.84 2.63
CA SER A 151 5.90 6.74 3.49
C SER A 151 6.38 8.19 3.36
N ALA A 152 7.68 8.42 3.29
CA ALA A 152 8.27 9.73 3.08
C ALA A 152 7.93 10.28 1.69
N LEU A 153 8.05 9.47 0.62
CA LEU A 153 7.62 9.83 -0.73
C LEU A 153 6.13 10.23 -0.74
N HIS A 154 5.27 9.42 -0.16
CA HIS A 154 3.83 9.71 -0.10
C HIS A 154 3.53 11.01 0.66
N LYS A 155 4.18 11.23 1.81
CA LYS A 155 4.03 12.45 2.61
C LYS A 155 4.56 13.68 1.89
N SER A 156 5.66 13.57 1.14
CA SER A 156 6.20 14.65 0.31
C SER A 156 5.24 15.05 -0.81
N VAL A 157 4.67 14.08 -1.52
CA VAL A 157 3.62 14.32 -2.53
C VAL A 157 2.39 14.98 -1.89
N ARG A 158 1.92 14.47 -0.75
CA ARG A 158 0.80 15.05 0.00
C ARG A 158 1.09 16.45 0.50
N GLY A 159 2.32 16.69 0.94
CA GLY A 159 2.81 17.99 1.42
C GLY A 159 3.13 19.00 0.33
N SER A 160 2.99 18.62 -0.95
CA SER A 160 3.27 19.46 -2.11
C SER A 160 4.75 19.89 -2.22
N ASP A 161 5.66 19.00 -1.86
CA ASP A 161 7.11 19.18 -2.01
C ASP A 161 7.64 18.27 -3.14
N PRO A 162 7.78 18.78 -4.38
CA PRO A 162 8.23 17.97 -5.51
C PRO A 162 9.69 17.57 -5.42
N ASP A 163 10.55 18.37 -4.77
CA ASP A 163 11.98 18.08 -4.64
C ASP A 163 12.21 16.94 -3.65
N ALA A 164 11.56 17.00 -2.49
CA ALA A 164 11.58 15.90 -1.53
C ALA A 164 10.95 14.62 -2.11
N ALA A 165 9.86 14.73 -2.87
CA ALA A 165 9.24 13.59 -3.52
C ALA A 165 10.17 12.92 -4.56
N LEU A 166 10.85 13.69 -5.40
CA LEU A 166 11.87 13.19 -6.33
C LEU A 166 13.04 12.56 -5.59
N TYR A 167 13.53 13.20 -4.53
CA TYR A 167 14.63 12.65 -3.73
C TYR A 167 14.29 11.26 -3.19
N TRP A 168 13.13 11.09 -2.56
CA TRP A 168 12.73 9.81 -2.00
C TRP A 168 12.49 8.75 -3.08
N MET A 169 11.90 9.12 -4.23
CA MET A 169 11.77 8.22 -5.37
C MET A 169 13.14 7.74 -5.87
N CYS A 170 14.07 8.67 -6.13
CA CYS A 170 15.42 8.33 -6.59
C CYS A 170 16.17 7.49 -5.55
N ARG A 171 16.01 7.79 -4.27
CA ARG A 171 16.61 7.02 -3.19
C ARG A 171 16.09 5.59 -3.15
N MET A 172 14.79 5.39 -3.39
CA MET A 172 14.18 4.06 -3.51
C MET A 172 14.71 3.31 -4.73
N LEU A 173 14.81 3.98 -5.89
CA LEU A 173 15.34 3.37 -7.13
C LEU A 173 16.82 2.98 -6.97
N ASP A 174 17.67 3.87 -6.45
CA ASP A 174 19.07 3.58 -6.13
C ASP A 174 19.21 2.40 -5.19
N GLY A 175 18.30 2.30 -4.22
CA GLY A 175 18.17 1.16 -3.32
C GLY A 175 17.67 -0.14 -3.95
N GLY A 176 17.31 -0.16 -5.25
CA GLY A 176 16.84 -1.34 -5.97
C GLY A 176 15.37 -1.67 -5.77
N CYS A 177 14.56 -0.69 -5.34
CA CYS A 177 13.11 -0.81 -5.34
C CYS A 177 12.62 -1.14 -6.75
N ASP A 178 11.69 -2.08 -6.87
CA ASP A 178 11.00 -2.33 -8.13
C ASP A 178 10.21 -1.09 -8.55
N PRO A 179 10.52 -0.45 -9.69
CA PRO A 179 9.79 0.74 -10.13
C PRO A 179 8.27 0.52 -10.29
N ARG A 180 7.84 -0.74 -10.55
CA ARG A 180 6.42 -1.10 -10.58
C ARG A 180 5.74 -0.89 -9.22
N TYR A 181 6.47 -1.11 -8.14
CA TYR A 181 5.95 -0.82 -6.81
C TYR A 181 5.72 0.68 -6.62
N ILE A 182 6.69 1.51 -7.03
CA ILE A 182 6.54 2.98 -7.02
C ILE A 182 5.34 3.39 -7.87
N ALA A 183 5.21 2.85 -9.10
CA ALA A 183 4.08 3.12 -9.99
C ALA A 183 2.72 2.86 -9.31
N ARG A 184 2.55 1.68 -8.66
CA ARG A 184 1.34 1.36 -7.91
C ARG A 184 1.06 2.36 -6.77
N ARG A 185 2.11 2.83 -6.10
CA ARG A 185 1.98 3.82 -5.03
C ARG A 185 1.59 5.19 -5.56
N LEU A 186 2.12 5.62 -6.72
CA LEU A 186 1.72 6.87 -7.38
C LEU A 186 0.24 6.86 -7.79
N ILE A 187 -0.25 5.75 -8.35
CA ILE A 187 -1.69 5.58 -8.64
C ILE A 187 -2.52 5.73 -7.35
N ARG A 188 -2.07 5.12 -6.26
CA ARG A 188 -2.75 5.25 -4.96
C ARG A 188 -2.78 6.70 -4.47
N MET A 189 -1.65 7.43 -4.55
CA MET A 189 -1.55 8.83 -4.16
C MET A 189 -2.49 9.71 -5.00
N ALA A 190 -2.56 9.46 -6.31
CA ALA A 190 -3.45 10.19 -7.22
C ALA A 190 -4.92 10.07 -6.81
N ILE A 191 -5.35 8.87 -6.39
CA ILE A 191 -6.74 8.60 -6.00
C ILE A 191 -7.02 9.10 -4.57
N GLU A 192 -6.07 8.93 -3.64
CA GLU A 192 -6.29 9.22 -2.22
C GLU A 192 -6.13 10.70 -1.87
N ASP A 193 -5.08 11.36 -2.40
CA ASP A 193 -4.68 12.70 -1.98
C ASP A 193 -5.03 13.82 -2.97
N ILE A 194 -5.37 13.47 -4.22
CA ILE A 194 -5.69 14.42 -5.28
C ILE A 194 -7.14 14.24 -5.74
N SER A 195 -7.49 13.02 -6.13
CA SER A 195 -8.87 12.65 -6.44
C SER A 195 -9.57 13.62 -7.40
N LEU A 196 -10.75 14.12 -7.02
CA LEU A 196 -11.55 15.03 -7.84
C LEU A 196 -11.07 16.48 -7.86
N ALA A 197 -10.06 16.83 -7.05
CA ALA A 197 -9.45 18.16 -7.17
C ALA A 197 -8.71 18.33 -8.51
N ASP A 198 -8.04 17.27 -8.99
CA ASP A 198 -7.48 17.17 -10.34
C ASP A 198 -7.58 15.73 -10.87
N PRO A 199 -8.64 15.36 -11.58
CA PRO A 199 -8.84 13.99 -12.10
C PRO A 199 -7.74 13.52 -13.06
N ARG A 200 -7.00 14.43 -13.71
CA ARG A 200 -5.88 14.08 -14.59
C ARG A 200 -4.72 13.43 -13.83
N ALA A 201 -4.64 13.62 -12.52
CA ALA A 201 -3.62 13.01 -11.69
C ALA A 201 -3.61 11.48 -11.82
N THR A 202 -4.80 10.86 -11.85
CA THR A 202 -4.93 9.41 -12.06
C THR A 202 -4.49 8.99 -13.45
N GLU A 203 -4.83 9.76 -14.50
CA GLU A 203 -4.41 9.47 -15.87
C GLU A 203 -2.88 9.58 -16.02
N VAL A 204 -2.27 10.61 -15.44
CA VAL A 204 -0.82 10.80 -15.46
C VAL A 204 -0.12 9.63 -14.76
N ALA A 205 -0.61 9.20 -13.60
CA ALA A 205 -0.03 8.08 -12.85
C ALA A 205 -0.16 6.74 -13.60
N LEU A 206 -1.32 6.47 -14.22
CA LEU A 206 -1.55 5.28 -15.04
C LEU A 206 -0.66 5.28 -16.29
N ASN A 207 -0.62 6.40 -17.02
CA ASN A 207 0.23 6.53 -18.20
C ASN A 207 1.71 6.36 -17.87
N ALA A 208 2.18 6.89 -16.75
CA ALA A 208 3.56 6.71 -16.30
C ALA A 208 3.89 5.23 -16.00
N ALA A 209 2.95 4.50 -15.38
CA ALA A 209 3.08 3.06 -15.17
C ALA A 209 3.16 2.30 -16.50
N ASP A 210 2.29 2.60 -17.47
CA ASP A 210 2.26 1.97 -18.78
C ASP A 210 3.52 2.28 -19.61
N ILE A 211 4.04 3.50 -19.52
CA ILE A 211 5.29 3.90 -20.18
C ILE A 211 6.45 3.11 -19.58
N TYR A 212 6.50 2.99 -18.26
CA TYR A 212 7.53 2.20 -17.60
C TYR A 212 7.49 0.72 -18.04
N GLU A 213 6.31 0.12 -18.15
CA GLU A 213 6.18 -1.28 -18.62
C GLU A 213 6.69 -1.47 -20.06
N ARG A 214 6.64 -0.44 -20.90
CA ARG A 214 7.09 -0.50 -22.29
C ARG A 214 8.59 -0.23 -22.45
N LEU A 215 9.13 0.73 -21.68
CA LEU A 215 10.52 1.19 -21.83
C LEU A 215 11.48 0.49 -20.86
N GLY A 216 10.99 0.10 -19.66
CA GLY A 216 11.85 -0.46 -18.62
C GLY A 216 12.80 0.57 -18.00
N SER A 217 13.76 0.08 -17.21
CA SER A 217 14.81 0.92 -16.61
C SER A 217 16.02 1.01 -17.55
N PRO A 218 16.71 2.18 -17.62
CA PRO A 218 16.43 3.39 -16.86
C PRO A 218 15.40 4.35 -17.50
N GLU A 219 15.05 4.16 -18.76
CA GLU A 219 14.32 5.15 -19.57
C GLU A 219 12.90 5.39 -19.05
N GLY A 220 12.19 4.32 -18.68
CA GLY A 220 10.82 4.41 -18.14
C GLY A 220 10.72 5.07 -16.76
N GLU A 221 11.81 5.13 -16.02
CA GLU A 221 11.86 5.79 -14.70
C GLU A 221 11.59 7.30 -14.79
N LEU A 222 11.94 7.92 -15.94
CA LEU A 222 11.67 9.34 -16.16
C LEU A 222 10.16 9.64 -16.21
N ALA A 223 9.35 8.71 -16.73
CA ALA A 223 7.89 8.87 -16.73
C ALA A 223 7.32 8.83 -15.29
N LEU A 224 7.87 7.97 -14.44
CA LEU A 224 7.51 7.93 -13.01
C LEU A 224 7.93 9.22 -12.30
N ALA A 225 9.11 9.77 -12.61
CA ALA A 225 9.59 11.04 -12.07
C ALA A 225 8.66 12.20 -12.48
N GLN A 226 8.23 12.25 -13.74
CA GLN A 226 7.25 13.22 -14.22
C GLN A 226 5.94 13.11 -13.43
N ALA A 227 5.44 11.91 -13.21
CA ALA A 227 4.23 11.68 -12.42
C ALA A 227 4.40 12.14 -10.98
N VAL A 228 5.54 11.84 -10.32
CA VAL A 228 5.85 12.32 -8.96
C VAL A 228 5.76 13.82 -8.86
N VAL A 229 6.40 14.56 -9.77
CA VAL A 229 6.37 16.03 -9.79
C VAL A 229 4.94 16.53 -9.99
N TYR A 230 4.23 15.97 -10.98
CA TYR A 230 2.85 16.35 -11.25
C TYR A 230 1.95 16.16 -10.02
N LEU A 231 2.01 14.97 -9.40
CA LEU A 231 1.23 14.66 -8.20
C LEU A 231 1.59 15.56 -7.02
N ALA A 232 2.88 15.92 -6.87
CA ALA A 232 3.31 16.81 -5.80
C ALA A 232 2.73 18.22 -5.95
N VAL A 233 2.62 18.76 -7.18
CA VAL A 233 2.11 20.12 -7.40
C VAL A 233 0.60 20.20 -7.67
N ALA A 234 -0.07 19.07 -7.92
CA ALA A 234 -1.52 19.03 -8.15
C ALA A 234 -2.31 19.50 -6.92
N ALA A 235 -3.52 20.04 -7.16
CA ALA A 235 -4.45 20.40 -6.10
C ALA A 235 -4.83 19.15 -5.25
N LYS A 236 -4.80 19.25 -3.93
CA LYS A 236 -5.02 18.14 -3.01
C LYS A 236 -6.45 18.05 -2.53
N SER A 237 -7.00 16.83 -2.57
CA SER A 237 -8.27 16.52 -1.92
C SER A 237 -8.32 15.05 -1.48
N ASN A 238 -8.74 14.81 -0.27
CA ASN A 238 -9.09 13.49 0.24
C ASN A 238 -10.60 13.35 0.54
N ALA A 239 -11.43 14.21 -0.05
CA ALA A 239 -12.87 14.25 0.23
C ALA A 239 -13.57 12.93 -0.11
N VAL A 240 -13.23 12.32 -1.26
CA VAL A 240 -13.77 11.01 -1.67
C VAL A 240 -13.31 9.91 -0.72
N TYR A 241 -12.03 9.90 -0.31
CA TYR A 241 -11.49 8.93 0.63
C TYR A 241 -12.19 8.99 1.99
N LYS A 242 -12.39 10.21 2.53
CA LYS A 242 -13.13 10.42 3.79
C LYS A 242 -14.59 9.96 3.66
N ALA A 243 -15.28 10.37 2.58
CA ALA A 243 -16.66 10.00 2.33
C ALA A 243 -16.83 8.48 2.25
N PHE A 244 -15.98 7.81 1.47
CA PHE A 244 -16.01 6.36 1.31
C PHE A 244 -15.82 5.62 2.65
N ASN A 245 -14.84 6.04 3.45
CA ASN A 245 -14.59 5.41 4.75
C ASN A 245 -15.74 5.67 5.74
N ALA A 246 -16.30 6.87 5.75
CA ALA A 246 -17.44 7.21 6.58
C ALA A 246 -18.69 6.37 6.23
N VAL A 247 -18.99 6.22 4.93
CA VAL A 247 -20.10 5.37 4.46
C VAL A 247 -19.85 3.90 4.83
N ARG A 248 -18.62 3.41 4.64
CA ARG A 248 -18.28 2.02 5.01
C ARG A 248 -18.44 1.74 6.50
N ALA A 249 -18.03 2.68 7.35
CA ALA A 249 -18.22 2.56 8.81
C ALA A 249 -19.70 2.57 9.14
N PHE A 250 -20.45 3.54 8.62
CA PHE A 250 -21.88 3.65 8.84
C PHE A 250 -22.64 2.37 8.42
N VAL A 251 -22.40 1.85 7.22
CA VAL A 251 -23.08 0.63 6.73
C VAL A 251 -22.80 -0.61 7.58
N ARG A 252 -21.62 -0.69 8.21
CA ARG A 252 -21.29 -1.81 9.11
C ARG A 252 -22.09 -1.77 10.42
N GLU A 253 -22.43 -0.58 10.88
CA GLU A 253 -23.15 -0.35 12.14
C GLU A 253 -24.67 -0.31 11.94
N ASP A 254 -25.14 0.22 10.81
CA ASP A 254 -26.55 0.46 10.52
C ASP A 254 -27.35 -0.82 10.17
N GLY A 255 -26.67 -1.87 9.73
CA GLY A 255 -27.32 -3.10 9.27
C GLY A 255 -27.93 -3.01 7.87
N THR A 256 -28.89 -3.89 7.56
CA THR A 256 -29.51 -3.98 6.22
C THR A 256 -30.77 -3.18 6.15
N ARG A 257 -30.85 -2.21 5.23
CA ARG A 257 -32.07 -1.47 4.91
C ARG A 257 -32.63 -1.88 3.54
N PRO A 258 -33.96 -1.97 3.40
CA PRO A 258 -34.54 -2.28 2.10
C PRO A 258 -34.33 -1.15 1.10
N VAL A 259 -34.14 -1.51 -0.17
CA VAL A 259 -34.13 -0.53 -1.27
C VAL A 259 -35.56 0.03 -1.42
N PRO A 260 -35.75 1.36 -1.49
CA PRO A 260 -37.07 1.94 -1.74
C PRO A 260 -37.75 1.37 -2.99
N MET A 261 -39.05 1.11 -2.91
CA MET A 261 -39.79 0.41 -3.98
C MET A 261 -39.65 1.08 -5.33
N TYR A 262 -39.73 2.41 -5.38
CA TYR A 262 -39.59 3.20 -6.62
C TYR A 262 -38.20 3.15 -7.26
N LEU A 263 -37.15 2.73 -6.52
CA LEU A 263 -35.80 2.55 -7.05
C LEU A 263 -35.56 1.11 -7.57
N ARG A 264 -36.52 0.21 -7.35
CA ARG A 264 -36.39 -1.17 -7.81
C ARG A 264 -36.84 -1.30 -9.27
N ASN A 265 -36.09 -2.08 -10.04
CA ASN A 265 -36.51 -2.41 -11.42
C ASN A 265 -37.69 -3.40 -11.41
N ALA A 266 -38.62 -3.24 -12.35
CA ALA A 266 -39.77 -4.13 -12.55
C ALA A 266 -39.65 -4.89 -13.90
N PRO A 267 -38.71 -5.83 -14.08
CA PRO A 267 -38.50 -6.53 -15.35
C PRO A 267 -39.63 -7.51 -15.70
N THR A 268 -40.52 -7.83 -14.75
CA THR A 268 -41.66 -8.72 -14.98
C THR A 268 -42.96 -7.99 -14.60
N LYS A 269 -44.07 -8.42 -15.23
CA LYS A 269 -45.40 -7.89 -14.95
C LYS A 269 -45.75 -8.01 -13.45
N LEU A 270 -45.44 -9.14 -12.85
CA LEU A 270 -45.68 -9.39 -11.42
C LEU A 270 -44.94 -8.36 -10.55
N MET A 271 -43.70 -8.01 -10.87
CA MET A 271 -42.95 -6.98 -10.12
C MET A 271 -43.59 -5.60 -10.28
N GLY A 272 -44.07 -5.25 -11.48
CA GLY A 272 -44.86 -4.04 -11.72
C GLY A 272 -46.14 -4.02 -10.88
N ASP A 273 -46.91 -5.10 -10.88
CA ASP A 273 -48.14 -5.26 -10.10
C ASP A 273 -47.88 -5.18 -8.57
N LEU A 274 -46.64 -5.49 -8.13
CA LEU A 274 -46.18 -5.33 -6.74
C LEU A 274 -45.66 -3.91 -6.43
N GLY A 275 -45.74 -2.97 -7.38
CA GLY A 275 -45.35 -1.57 -7.18
C GLY A 275 -43.85 -1.29 -7.34
N TYR A 276 -43.08 -2.20 -7.95
CA TYR A 276 -41.65 -1.95 -8.23
C TYR A 276 -41.52 -0.89 -9.31
N GLY A 277 -40.72 0.16 -9.03
CA GLY A 277 -40.50 1.28 -9.93
C GLY A 277 -41.67 2.28 -10.01
N ASP A 278 -42.76 2.07 -9.22
CA ASP A 278 -43.91 2.95 -9.27
C ASP A 278 -43.55 4.39 -8.81
N GLY A 279 -43.93 5.35 -9.67
CA GLY A 279 -43.65 6.74 -9.45
C GLY A 279 -42.16 7.12 -9.59
N TYR A 280 -41.30 6.28 -10.13
CA TYR A 280 -39.91 6.67 -10.44
C TYR A 280 -39.87 7.82 -11.47
N ARG A 281 -39.15 8.90 -11.15
CA ARG A 281 -38.96 10.04 -12.04
C ARG A 281 -37.61 9.93 -12.74
N TYR A 282 -37.65 9.71 -14.04
CA TYR A 282 -36.44 9.60 -14.85
C TYR A 282 -35.78 10.95 -15.02
N ALA A 283 -34.58 11.14 -14.42
CA ALA A 283 -33.94 12.44 -14.32
C ALA A 283 -33.66 13.09 -15.68
N HIS A 284 -33.45 12.31 -16.75
CA HIS A 284 -33.22 12.85 -18.10
C HIS A 284 -34.46 13.52 -18.71
N ASP A 285 -35.67 13.19 -18.27
CA ASP A 285 -36.92 13.82 -18.72
C ASP A 285 -37.22 15.09 -17.93
N GLU A 286 -36.47 15.38 -16.90
CA GLU A 286 -36.68 16.55 -16.02
C GLU A 286 -35.81 17.73 -16.44
N ALA A 287 -36.24 18.93 -16.08
CA ALA A 287 -35.51 20.16 -16.37
C ALA A 287 -34.06 20.11 -15.81
N GLY A 288 -33.10 20.31 -16.71
CA GLY A 288 -31.67 20.21 -16.34
C GLY A 288 -31.18 18.79 -15.98
N ALA A 289 -31.92 17.77 -16.43
CA ALA A 289 -31.66 16.37 -16.12
C ALA A 289 -31.52 16.12 -14.60
N PHE A 290 -32.38 16.76 -13.80
CA PHE A 290 -32.36 16.66 -12.34
C PHE A 290 -33.78 16.58 -11.77
N ALA A 291 -34.13 15.45 -11.20
CA ALA A 291 -35.42 15.21 -10.55
C ALA A 291 -35.45 15.83 -9.14
N ALA A 292 -35.71 17.14 -9.07
CA ALA A 292 -35.73 17.87 -7.81
C ALA A 292 -36.78 17.32 -6.85
N GLY A 293 -36.38 17.11 -5.59
CA GLY A 293 -37.23 16.59 -4.54
C GLY A 293 -37.28 15.06 -4.44
N GLU A 294 -36.57 14.33 -5.33
CA GLU A 294 -36.39 12.89 -5.18
C GLU A 294 -35.42 12.54 -4.05
N VAL A 295 -35.68 11.39 -3.42
CA VAL A 295 -34.84 10.83 -2.36
C VAL A 295 -34.28 9.50 -2.84
N TYR A 296 -32.98 9.32 -2.76
CA TYR A 296 -32.27 8.10 -3.23
C TYR A 296 -31.70 7.26 -2.10
N LEU A 297 -31.75 7.75 -0.87
CA LEU A 297 -31.35 7.00 0.31
C LEU A 297 -32.55 6.22 0.88
N PRO A 298 -32.29 5.11 1.60
CA PRO A 298 -33.32 4.40 2.33
C PRO A 298 -34.05 5.29 3.35
N GLU A 299 -35.23 4.87 3.75
CA GLU A 299 -36.03 5.55 4.77
C GLU A 299 -35.26 5.74 6.07
N GLY A 300 -35.34 6.95 6.62
CA GLY A 300 -34.64 7.38 7.83
C GLY A 300 -33.21 7.86 7.60
N LEU A 301 -32.70 7.85 6.35
CA LEU A 301 -31.38 8.37 5.98
C LEU A 301 -31.48 9.64 5.11
N GLU A 302 -32.69 10.19 4.95
CA GLU A 302 -32.92 11.34 4.11
C GLU A 302 -32.10 12.55 4.60
N GLY A 303 -31.37 13.15 3.69
CA GLY A 303 -30.53 14.31 3.99
C GLY A 303 -29.16 13.99 4.58
N MET A 304 -28.83 12.73 4.82
CA MET A 304 -27.44 12.36 5.17
C MET A 304 -26.47 12.73 4.05
N ARG A 305 -25.28 13.14 4.44
CA ARG A 305 -24.24 13.58 3.54
C ARG A 305 -22.92 13.05 4.01
N TRP A 306 -22.14 12.52 3.09
CA TRP A 306 -20.79 12.02 3.35
C TRP A 306 -19.74 12.70 2.47
N TYR A 307 -20.11 13.01 1.19
CA TYR A 307 -19.20 13.69 0.29
C TYR A 307 -19.32 15.20 0.42
N GLU A 308 -18.23 15.81 0.86
CA GLU A 308 -18.09 17.27 0.98
C GLU A 308 -16.88 17.69 0.16
N PRO A 309 -17.09 18.30 -1.03
CA PRO A 309 -15.99 18.77 -1.87
C PRO A 309 -15.18 19.84 -1.17
N THR A 310 -13.87 19.85 -1.44
CA THR A 310 -12.97 20.87 -0.94
C THR A 310 -13.06 22.17 -1.80
N ASP A 311 -12.46 23.24 -1.30
CA ASP A 311 -12.29 24.51 -1.99
C ASP A 311 -11.05 24.54 -2.91
N ARG A 312 -10.69 23.37 -3.50
CA ARG A 312 -9.47 23.22 -4.30
C ARG A 312 -9.74 22.56 -5.64
N GLY A 313 -9.05 23.04 -6.67
CA GLY A 313 -9.12 22.50 -8.03
C GLY A 313 -10.53 22.40 -8.59
N LEU A 314 -10.86 21.28 -9.22
CA LEU A 314 -12.19 21.05 -9.81
C LEU A 314 -13.30 20.94 -8.76
N GLU A 315 -12.96 20.59 -7.51
CA GLU A 315 -13.97 20.43 -6.45
C GLU A 315 -14.67 21.75 -6.08
N ILE A 316 -14.08 22.91 -6.38
CA ILE A 316 -14.77 24.22 -6.28
C ILE A 316 -16.05 24.19 -7.11
N LYS A 317 -15.92 23.86 -8.41
CA LYS A 317 -17.06 23.78 -9.34
C LYS A 317 -18.06 22.68 -8.98
N ILE A 318 -17.57 21.56 -8.47
CA ILE A 318 -18.40 20.47 -7.95
C ILE A 318 -19.21 20.96 -6.76
N GLY A 319 -18.60 21.69 -5.83
CA GLY A 319 -19.26 22.28 -4.67
C GLY A 319 -20.37 23.25 -5.05
N GLU A 320 -20.09 24.17 -5.96
CA GLU A 320 -21.08 25.12 -6.51
C GLU A 320 -22.29 24.39 -7.15
N LYS A 321 -22.01 23.37 -7.98
CA LYS A 321 -23.05 22.54 -8.58
C LYS A 321 -23.89 21.83 -7.53
N LEU A 322 -23.28 21.20 -6.55
CA LEU A 322 -24.00 20.50 -5.47
C LEU A 322 -24.83 21.46 -4.62
N ALA A 323 -24.32 22.65 -4.32
CA ALA A 323 -25.08 23.68 -3.59
C ALA A 323 -26.35 24.06 -4.36
N ARG A 324 -26.24 24.28 -5.65
CA ARG A 324 -27.40 24.60 -6.53
C ARG A 324 -28.41 23.45 -6.56
N LEU A 325 -27.97 22.20 -6.72
CA LEU A 325 -28.88 21.05 -6.74
C LEU A 325 -29.59 20.85 -5.40
N ARG A 326 -28.91 21.11 -4.31
CA ARG A 326 -29.49 21.06 -2.95
C ARG A 326 -30.53 22.14 -2.74
N GLU A 327 -30.31 23.32 -3.29
CA GLU A 327 -31.32 24.41 -3.27
C GLU A 327 -32.58 24.06 -4.07
N LEU A 328 -32.43 23.47 -5.27
CA LEU A 328 -33.56 22.96 -6.05
C LEU A 328 -34.36 21.89 -5.29
N ASN A 329 -33.69 20.97 -4.60
CA ASN A 329 -34.37 20.02 -3.76
C ASN A 329 -35.16 20.69 -2.63
N ALA A 330 -34.57 21.68 -1.95
CA ALA A 330 -35.23 22.39 -0.88
C ALA A 330 -36.46 23.19 -1.39
N GLN A 331 -36.38 23.78 -2.58
CA GLN A 331 -37.51 24.46 -3.23
C GLN A 331 -38.64 23.49 -3.61
N ALA A 332 -38.31 22.30 -4.15
CA ALA A 332 -39.27 21.27 -4.46
C ALA A 332 -39.99 20.75 -3.18
N GLN A 333 -39.29 20.61 -2.08
CA GLN A 333 -39.87 20.25 -0.79
C GLN A 333 -40.87 21.31 -0.29
N ARG A 334 -40.51 22.60 -0.34
CA ARG A 334 -41.38 23.72 0.08
C ARG A 334 -42.61 23.85 -0.80
N SER A 335 -42.52 23.59 -2.10
CA SER A 335 -43.62 23.69 -3.05
C SER A 335 -44.55 22.47 -3.09
N GLY A 336 -44.29 21.45 -2.26
CA GLY A 336 -45.07 20.23 -2.24
C GLY A 336 -44.87 19.32 -3.47
N LYS A 337 -43.88 19.62 -4.30
CA LYS A 337 -43.51 18.83 -5.50
C LYS A 337 -42.54 17.68 -5.16
N ALA A 338 -42.02 17.66 -3.93
CA ALA A 338 -41.19 16.55 -3.47
C ALA A 338 -42.03 15.30 -3.26
N ARG A 339 -41.41 14.14 -3.40
CA ARG A 339 -42.04 12.85 -3.08
C ARG A 339 -42.55 12.89 -1.63
N LYS A 340 -43.87 12.67 -1.47
CA LYS A 340 -44.44 12.45 -0.14
C LYS A 340 -43.97 11.09 0.39
N ARG A 341 -43.63 11.06 1.65
CA ARG A 341 -43.20 9.85 2.37
C ARG A 341 -44.26 8.76 2.32
#